data_427890b2a2f7c198622b3ae0911c044b
#
_entry.id   427890b2a2f7c198622b3ae0911c044b
#
_cell.length_a   1.000
_cell.length_b   1.000
_cell.length_c   1.000
_cell.angle_alpha   90.00
_cell.angle_beta   90.00
_cell.angle_gamma   90.00
#
_symmetry.space_group_name_H-M   'P 1'
#
loop_
_entity.id
_entity.type
_entity.pdbx_description
1 polymer ?
#
loop_
_entity_poly.entity_id
_entity_poly.type
_entity_poly.pdbx_seq_one_letter_code
_entity_poly.pdbx_strand_id
1 'polypeptide(L)'
;MRPPASPAMVAMILSDTRILEAIERGSIVVRPFRPECLGSNSYDVHLGPYLAVYSDGALDARRDNPIQEFRIPKEGFVLVPGQLYLGVTAEYTETHEHVPFLEGKSSVGRLGIDIHSTAGKGDVGFCNYWTLEMSVKLPVRIYAGMPIGQLIYFEVSGKVAHPYDRKASAKYRTVSPHPTSSKMFKNFGAARRRR
;
A
#
# COMPACT_ATOMS: atom_id res chain seq x y z
N MET A 1 34.38 -32.96 -9.36
CA MET A 1 33.69 -31.91 -10.16
C MET A 1 32.79 -31.09 -9.23
N ARG A 2 33.03 -29.79 -9.06
CA ARG A 2 32.08 -28.90 -8.40
C ARG A 2 30.89 -28.68 -9.34
N PRO A 3 29.62 -28.72 -8.85
CA PRO A 3 28.49 -28.36 -9.68
C PRO A 3 28.65 -26.91 -10.13
N PRO A 4 28.18 -26.53 -11.34
CA PRO A 4 28.23 -25.15 -11.78
C PRO A 4 27.48 -24.29 -10.78
N ALA A 5 28.08 -23.15 -10.39
CA ALA A 5 27.44 -22.17 -9.55
C ALA A 5 26.13 -21.73 -10.21
N SER A 6 25.02 -21.85 -9.49
CA SER A 6 23.75 -21.27 -9.93
C SER A 6 23.99 -19.79 -10.26
N PRO A 7 23.46 -19.27 -11.39
CA PRO A 7 23.58 -17.86 -11.70
C PRO A 7 23.06 -17.06 -10.51
N ALA A 8 23.84 -16.07 -10.07
CA ALA A 8 23.44 -15.15 -9.02
C ALA A 8 22.09 -14.53 -9.45
N MET A 9 21.02 -14.82 -8.71
CA MET A 9 19.74 -14.17 -8.94
C MET A 9 19.89 -12.70 -8.53
N VAL A 10 19.93 -11.84 -9.52
CA VAL A 10 19.88 -10.38 -9.33
C VAL A 10 18.42 -10.05 -8.99
N ALA A 11 18.19 -9.35 -7.87
CA ALA A 11 16.86 -8.83 -7.55
C ALA A 11 16.44 -7.88 -8.69
N MET A 12 15.31 -8.20 -9.36
CA MET A 12 14.85 -7.46 -10.53
C MET A 12 13.54 -6.75 -10.26
N ILE A 13 13.48 -5.50 -10.70
CA ILE A 13 12.22 -4.75 -10.81
C ILE A 13 11.56 -5.18 -12.11
N LEU A 14 10.26 -5.42 -12.08
CA LEU A 14 9.50 -5.79 -13.28
C LEU A 14 9.40 -4.58 -14.23
N SER A 15 9.68 -4.81 -15.52
CA SER A 15 9.34 -3.87 -16.58
C SER A 15 7.83 -3.88 -16.88
N ASP A 16 7.37 -2.92 -17.67
CA ASP A 16 6.00 -2.84 -18.17
C ASP A 16 5.51 -4.16 -18.80
N THR A 17 6.31 -4.74 -19.69
CA THR A 17 5.98 -6.03 -20.33
C THR A 17 5.85 -7.16 -19.31
N ARG A 18 6.74 -7.22 -18.31
CA ARG A 18 6.69 -8.24 -17.26
C ARG A 18 5.52 -8.03 -16.30
N ILE A 19 5.12 -6.78 -16.03
CA ILE A 19 3.91 -6.45 -15.26
C ILE A 19 2.68 -6.94 -16.02
N LEU A 20 2.57 -6.68 -17.33
CA LEU A 20 1.46 -7.17 -18.15
C LEU A 20 1.39 -8.69 -18.17
N GLU A 21 2.49 -9.39 -18.41
CA GLU A 21 2.55 -10.85 -18.36
C GLU A 21 2.11 -11.39 -16.99
N ALA A 22 2.49 -10.73 -15.90
CA ALA A 22 2.09 -11.11 -14.54
C ALA A 22 0.59 -10.89 -14.30
N ILE A 23 0.01 -9.82 -14.87
CA ILE A 23 -1.43 -9.55 -14.84
C ILE A 23 -2.20 -10.60 -15.66
N GLU A 24 -1.75 -10.92 -16.87
CA GLU A 24 -2.35 -11.95 -17.73
C GLU A 24 -2.37 -13.33 -17.05
N ARG A 25 -1.31 -13.68 -16.35
CA ARG A 25 -1.22 -14.94 -15.56
C ARG A 25 -2.01 -14.88 -14.25
N GLY A 26 -2.50 -13.71 -13.84
CA GLY A 26 -3.19 -13.52 -12.57
C GLY A 26 -2.26 -13.54 -11.33
N SER A 27 -0.94 -13.47 -11.50
CA SER A 27 0.01 -13.36 -10.38
C SER A 27 0.10 -11.94 -9.81
N ILE A 28 -0.31 -10.95 -10.59
CA ILE A 28 -0.64 -9.58 -10.19
C ILE A 28 -2.07 -9.29 -10.63
N VAL A 29 -2.86 -8.66 -9.76
CA VAL A 29 -4.20 -8.19 -10.10
C VAL A 29 -4.29 -6.71 -9.76
N VAL A 30 -4.83 -5.91 -10.67
CA VAL A 30 -5.19 -4.49 -10.46
C VAL A 30 -6.60 -4.25 -10.98
N ARG A 31 -7.49 -3.74 -10.14
CA ARG A 31 -8.89 -3.47 -10.49
C ARG A 31 -9.33 -2.08 -10.02
N PRO A 32 -9.82 -1.20 -10.93
CA PRO A 32 -9.84 -1.38 -12.38
C PRO A 32 -8.42 -1.27 -12.97
N PHE A 33 -8.09 -2.11 -13.96
CA PHE A 33 -6.87 -1.94 -14.75
C PHE A 33 -7.10 -0.88 -15.83
N ARG A 34 -6.12 0.02 -15.98
CA ARG A 34 -6.11 1.08 -17.00
C ARG A 34 -4.75 1.07 -17.68
N PRO A 35 -4.69 0.82 -19.01
CA PRO A 35 -3.42 0.75 -19.73
C PRO A 35 -2.56 2.02 -19.61
N GLU A 36 -3.21 3.19 -19.55
CA GLU A 36 -2.53 4.50 -19.40
C GLU A 36 -1.83 4.70 -18.06
N CYS A 37 -2.12 3.86 -17.08
CA CYS A 37 -1.48 3.86 -15.76
C CYS A 37 -0.19 3.02 -15.72
N LEU A 38 0.09 2.25 -16.78
CA LEU A 38 1.30 1.45 -16.87
C LEU A 38 2.49 2.33 -17.25
N GLY A 39 3.46 2.45 -16.35
CA GLY A 39 4.75 3.09 -16.59
C GLY A 39 5.80 2.07 -17.01
N SER A 40 7.03 2.50 -17.29
CA SER A 40 8.11 1.62 -17.75
C SER A 40 8.45 0.47 -16.80
N ASN A 41 8.24 0.66 -15.50
CA ASN A 41 8.54 -0.32 -14.44
C ASN A 41 7.67 -0.13 -13.20
N SER A 42 6.47 0.43 -13.38
CA SER A 42 5.52 0.68 -12.29
C SER A 42 4.10 0.74 -12.84
N TYR A 43 3.12 0.68 -11.95
CA TYR A 43 1.72 0.93 -12.25
C TYR A 43 1.18 2.05 -11.34
N ASP A 44 0.63 3.11 -11.94
CA ASP A 44 0.07 4.25 -11.22
C ASP A 44 -1.21 3.88 -10.49
N VAL A 45 -1.33 4.34 -9.25
CA VAL A 45 -2.56 4.22 -8.45
C VAL A 45 -3.10 5.60 -8.08
N HIS A 46 -4.41 5.65 -7.85
CA HIS A 46 -5.16 6.89 -7.63
C HIS A 46 -5.69 6.95 -6.19
N LEU A 47 -5.89 8.17 -5.72
CA LEU A 47 -6.52 8.42 -4.42
C LEU A 47 -8.00 8.05 -4.49
N GLY A 48 -8.45 7.17 -3.63
CA GLY A 48 -9.85 6.83 -3.46
C GLY A 48 -10.67 8.00 -2.88
N PRO A 49 -12.00 7.85 -2.79
CA PRO A 49 -12.88 8.95 -2.42
C PRO A 49 -12.94 9.23 -0.91
N TYR A 50 -12.29 8.44 -0.07
CA TYR A 50 -12.40 8.54 1.37
C TYR A 50 -11.06 8.89 2.03
N LEU A 51 -11.15 9.77 3.03
CA LEU A 51 -10.11 10.05 4.00
C LEU A 51 -10.62 9.76 5.40
N ALA A 52 -9.69 9.50 6.32
CA ALA A 52 -10.01 9.44 7.73
C ALA A 52 -8.94 10.15 8.56
N VAL A 53 -9.33 10.62 9.74
CA VAL A 53 -8.44 11.15 10.76
C VAL A 53 -8.66 10.39 12.06
N TYR A 54 -7.66 10.29 12.91
CA TYR A 54 -7.86 9.76 14.25
C TYR A 54 -8.67 10.74 15.09
N SER A 55 -9.61 10.20 15.87
CA SER A 55 -10.50 11.01 16.71
C SER A 55 -9.83 11.49 18.00
N ASP A 56 -8.82 10.76 18.49
CA ASP A 56 -8.12 11.05 19.73
C ASP A 56 -6.87 11.89 19.47
N GLY A 57 -6.57 12.84 20.35
CA GLY A 57 -5.38 13.70 20.23
C GLY A 57 -4.06 12.98 20.50
N ALA A 58 -4.06 11.91 21.32
CA ALA A 58 -2.89 11.08 21.58
C ALA A 58 -3.23 9.60 21.29
N LEU A 59 -2.48 8.99 20.38
CA LEU A 59 -2.66 7.60 20.02
C LEU A 59 -1.97 6.68 21.01
N ASP A 60 -2.62 5.56 21.36
CA ASP A 60 -2.04 4.50 22.17
C ASP A 60 -1.83 3.23 21.31
N ALA A 61 -0.59 2.81 21.14
CA ALA A 61 -0.24 1.61 20.35
C ALA A 61 -0.86 0.32 20.93
N ARG A 62 -1.31 0.29 22.18
CA ARG A 62 -1.95 -0.84 22.83
C ARG A 62 -3.47 -0.84 22.72
N ARG A 63 -4.06 0.21 22.16
CA ARG A 63 -5.51 0.38 21.99
C ARG A 63 -5.90 0.38 20.52
N ASP A 64 -7.15 0.07 20.26
CA ASP A 64 -7.76 0.38 18.95
C ASP A 64 -8.11 1.87 18.95
N ASN A 65 -7.40 2.62 18.16
CA ASN A 65 -7.58 4.07 18.06
C ASN A 65 -8.68 4.34 17.02
N PRO A 66 -9.80 4.95 17.41
CA PRO A 66 -10.90 5.18 16.48
C PRO A 66 -10.54 6.24 15.43
N ILE A 67 -11.07 6.05 14.22
CA ILE A 67 -10.93 7.00 13.12
C ILE A 67 -12.30 7.55 12.75
N GLN A 68 -12.32 8.81 12.32
CA GLN A 68 -13.47 9.46 11.72
C GLN A 68 -13.24 9.57 10.21
N GLU A 69 -14.04 8.84 9.46
CA GLU A 69 -13.99 8.85 7.99
C GLU A 69 -14.89 9.93 7.42
N PHE A 70 -14.47 10.50 6.28
CA PHE A 70 -15.27 11.42 5.48
C PHE A 70 -14.92 11.27 4.00
N ARG A 71 -15.86 11.70 3.16
CA ARG A 71 -15.67 11.69 1.72
C ARG A 71 -14.99 12.99 1.27
N ILE A 72 -14.02 12.88 0.36
CA ILE A 72 -13.41 14.05 -0.30
C ILE A 72 -14.48 14.75 -1.14
N PRO A 73 -14.76 16.06 -0.90
CA PRO A 73 -15.71 16.84 -1.69
C PRO A 73 -15.28 16.96 -3.16
N LYS A 74 -16.23 17.26 -4.06
CA LYS A 74 -15.93 17.46 -5.49
C LYS A 74 -14.97 18.63 -5.74
N GLU A 75 -15.06 19.68 -4.92
CA GLU A 75 -14.18 20.85 -4.91
C GLU A 75 -12.79 20.58 -4.31
N GLY A 76 -12.55 19.35 -3.87
CA GLY A 76 -11.33 18.91 -3.22
C GLY A 76 -11.32 19.20 -1.72
N PHE A 77 -10.30 18.67 -1.04
CA PHE A 77 -10.06 18.82 0.39
C PHE A 77 -8.64 19.35 0.63
N VAL A 78 -8.47 20.30 1.56
CA VAL A 78 -7.14 20.84 1.88
C VAL A 78 -6.54 20.05 3.03
N LEU A 79 -5.45 19.33 2.74
CA LEU A 79 -4.59 18.75 3.77
C LEU A 79 -3.77 19.87 4.42
N VAL A 80 -3.55 19.77 5.73
CA VAL A 80 -2.75 20.75 6.49
C VAL A 80 -1.58 20.08 7.19
N PRO A 81 -0.44 20.77 7.35
CA PRO A 81 0.71 20.25 8.09
C PRO A 81 0.36 19.91 9.54
N GLY A 82 1.06 18.89 10.08
CA GLY A 82 0.87 18.45 11.47
C GLY A 82 -0.30 17.51 11.70
N GLN A 83 -1.11 17.25 10.67
CA GLN A 83 -2.21 16.29 10.72
C GLN A 83 -1.84 15.03 9.91
N LEU A 84 -2.05 13.85 10.50
CA LEU A 84 -2.02 12.57 9.78
C LEU A 84 -3.40 12.29 9.20
N TYR A 85 -3.45 12.02 7.91
CA TYR A 85 -4.65 11.58 7.20
C TYR A 85 -4.46 10.14 6.73
N LEU A 86 -5.47 9.32 6.91
CA LEU A 86 -5.51 8.00 6.31
C LEU A 86 -6.31 8.09 5.02
N GLY A 87 -5.65 7.89 3.89
CA GLY A 87 -6.28 7.74 2.59
C GLY A 87 -6.40 6.27 2.20
N VAL A 88 -6.96 6.01 1.03
CA VAL A 88 -7.04 4.67 0.45
C VAL A 88 -6.86 4.76 -1.07
N THR A 89 -6.27 3.73 -1.70
CA THR A 89 -6.20 3.67 -3.17
C THR A 89 -7.57 3.42 -3.77
N ALA A 90 -7.81 3.95 -4.98
CA ALA A 90 -8.99 3.65 -5.76
C ALA A 90 -8.93 2.23 -6.34
N GLU A 91 -7.73 1.72 -6.59
CA GLU A 91 -7.48 0.40 -7.14
C GLU A 91 -7.38 -0.65 -6.02
N TYR A 92 -8.11 -1.75 -6.22
CA TYR A 92 -7.87 -3.01 -5.54
C TYR A 92 -6.70 -3.73 -6.21
N THR A 93 -5.79 -4.31 -5.41
CA THR A 93 -4.61 -5.01 -5.94
C THR A 93 -4.39 -6.34 -5.26
N GLU A 94 -3.82 -7.30 -6.01
CA GLU A 94 -3.30 -8.56 -5.48
C GLU A 94 -1.88 -8.80 -5.99
N THR A 95 -1.07 -9.46 -5.17
CA THR A 95 0.23 -9.99 -5.59
C THR A 95 0.43 -11.38 -5.00
N HIS A 96 0.78 -12.35 -5.83
CA HIS A 96 0.91 -13.75 -5.43
C HIS A 96 2.35 -14.27 -5.53
N GLU A 97 3.19 -13.60 -6.32
CA GLU A 97 4.57 -14.03 -6.60
C GLU A 97 5.61 -12.92 -6.39
N HIS A 98 5.16 -11.65 -6.37
CA HIS A 98 6.03 -10.47 -6.35
C HIS A 98 5.86 -9.68 -5.06
N VAL A 99 6.93 -8.98 -4.65
CA VAL A 99 6.86 -8.00 -3.55
C VAL A 99 6.47 -6.65 -4.14
N PRO A 100 5.29 -6.08 -3.78
CA PRO A 100 4.91 -4.76 -4.23
C PRO A 100 5.50 -3.69 -3.29
N PHE A 101 5.95 -2.59 -3.87
CA PHE A 101 6.27 -1.36 -3.17
C PHE A 101 5.36 -0.27 -3.68
N LEU A 102 4.66 0.37 -2.77
CA LEU A 102 3.89 1.57 -3.06
C LEU A 102 4.75 2.80 -2.77
N GLU A 103 5.04 3.58 -3.81
CA GLU A 103 5.84 4.80 -3.71
C GLU A 103 5.04 6.00 -4.19
N GLY A 104 5.35 7.19 -3.65
CA GLY A 104 4.76 8.45 -4.11
C GLY A 104 5.21 8.79 -5.52
N LYS A 105 4.33 9.38 -6.31
CA LYS A 105 4.73 9.96 -7.61
C LYS A 105 5.58 11.21 -7.39
N SER A 106 6.57 11.43 -8.24
CA SER A 106 7.47 12.59 -8.15
C SER A 106 6.73 13.93 -8.16
N SER A 107 5.62 14.04 -8.89
CA SER A 107 4.79 15.24 -8.92
C SER A 107 4.02 15.46 -7.62
N VAL A 108 3.64 14.38 -6.91
CA VAL A 108 2.99 14.42 -5.60
C VAL A 108 3.99 14.82 -4.53
N GLY A 109 5.19 14.24 -4.56
CA GLY A 109 6.28 14.62 -3.66
C GLY A 109 6.70 16.09 -3.80
N ARG A 110 6.67 16.66 -5.03
CA ARG A 110 6.95 18.09 -5.26
C ARG A 110 5.88 19.03 -4.71
N LEU A 111 4.68 18.55 -4.45
CA LEU A 111 3.64 19.28 -3.70
C LEU A 111 3.84 19.15 -2.17
N GLY A 112 4.87 18.44 -1.73
CA GLY A 112 5.15 18.20 -0.31
C GLY A 112 4.24 17.18 0.33
N ILE A 113 3.65 16.27 -0.45
CA ILE A 113 2.78 15.21 0.04
C ILE A 113 3.59 13.92 0.23
N ASP A 114 3.62 13.41 1.45
CA ASP A 114 4.03 12.04 1.75
C ASP A 114 2.79 11.15 1.72
N ILE A 115 2.88 9.92 1.17
CA ILE A 115 1.75 8.98 1.08
C ILE A 115 1.88 7.79 2.02
N HIS A 116 3.04 7.61 2.61
CA HIS A 116 3.30 6.65 3.69
C HIS A 116 4.42 7.17 4.58
N SER A 117 4.41 6.80 5.85
CA SER A 117 5.46 7.19 6.79
C SER A 117 6.73 6.35 6.60
N THR A 118 6.62 5.01 6.65
CA THR A 118 7.77 4.09 6.56
C THR A 118 7.44 2.76 5.90
N ALA A 119 6.19 2.47 5.57
CA ALA A 119 5.73 1.14 5.24
C ALA A 119 5.16 1.03 3.82
N GLY A 120 5.93 1.50 2.82
CA GLY A 120 5.56 1.36 1.40
C GLY A 120 5.62 -0.07 0.87
N LYS A 121 6.31 -0.99 1.58
CA LYS A 121 6.46 -2.39 1.15
C LYS A 121 5.22 -3.22 1.55
N GLY A 122 4.62 -3.91 0.57
CA GLY A 122 3.69 -4.99 0.81
C GLY A 122 4.39 -6.36 0.89
N ASP A 123 3.66 -7.37 1.34
CA ASP A 123 4.12 -8.76 1.34
C ASP A 123 3.52 -9.52 0.13
N VAL A 124 4.19 -10.58 -0.33
CA VAL A 124 3.59 -11.55 -1.26
C VAL A 124 2.33 -12.13 -0.61
N GLY A 125 1.23 -12.18 -1.35
CA GLY A 125 -0.09 -12.57 -0.85
C GLY A 125 -0.90 -11.40 -0.27
N PHE A 126 -0.46 -10.15 -0.42
CA PHE A 126 -1.29 -9.00 -0.08
C PHE A 126 -2.37 -8.79 -1.16
N CYS A 127 -3.64 -8.80 -0.74
CA CYS A 127 -4.81 -8.73 -1.60
C CYS A 127 -5.80 -7.74 -0.98
N ASN A 128 -5.65 -6.44 -1.28
CA ASN A 128 -6.50 -5.37 -0.73
C ASN A 128 -6.32 -4.05 -1.48
N TYR A 129 -7.09 -3.05 -1.06
CA TYR A 129 -6.77 -1.64 -1.26
C TYR A 129 -5.65 -1.23 -0.31
N TRP A 130 -4.84 -0.24 -0.69
CA TRP A 130 -3.77 0.28 0.16
C TRP A 130 -4.28 1.44 1.00
N THR A 131 -4.13 1.34 2.31
CA THR A 131 -4.29 2.50 3.19
C THR A 131 -3.02 3.33 3.12
N LEU A 132 -3.19 4.64 2.88
CA LEU A 132 -2.12 5.63 2.74
C LEU A 132 -2.01 6.41 4.05
N GLU A 133 -0.81 6.53 4.62
CA GLU A 133 -0.54 7.39 5.79
C GLU A 133 -0.05 8.76 5.28
N MET A 134 -1.01 9.62 4.93
CA MET A 134 -0.72 10.88 4.25
C MET A 134 -0.37 12.00 5.22
N SER A 135 0.72 12.71 4.93
CA SER A 135 1.10 13.95 5.58
C SER A 135 1.60 14.98 4.56
N VAL A 136 1.58 16.27 4.93
CA VAL A 136 1.97 17.34 4.02
C VAL A 136 2.91 18.33 4.67
N LYS A 137 3.81 18.93 3.87
CA LYS A 137 4.75 19.97 4.31
C LYS A 137 4.12 21.37 4.26
N LEU A 138 3.19 21.59 3.34
CA LEU A 138 2.45 22.85 3.13
C LEU A 138 0.97 22.51 2.98
N PRO A 139 0.05 23.45 3.23
CA PRO A 139 -1.35 23.23 2.90
C PRO A 139 -1.51 22.94 1.41
N VAL A 140 -2.14 21.82 1.07
CA VAL A 140 -2.31 21.40 -0.33
C VAL A 140 -3.70 20.85 -0.56
N ARG A 141 -4.35 21.30 -1.66
CA ARG A 141 -5.66 20.79 -2.05
C ARG A 141 -5.50 19.52 -2.88
N ILE A 142 -6.19 18.48 -2.45
CA ILE A 142 -6.23 17.16 -3.11
C ILE A 142 -7.64 16.86 -3.61
N TYR A 143 -7.73 15.91 -4.54
CA TYR A 143 -8.99 15.48 -5.15
C TYR A 143 -9.06 13.96 -5.20
N ALA A 144 -10.27 13.41 -5.03
CA ALA A 144 -10.50 12.00 -5.29
C ALA A 144 -10.21 11.67 -6.78
N GLY A 145 -9.60 10.52 -7.04
CA GLY A 145 -9.22 10.09 -8.38
C GLY A 145 -7.93 10.70 -8.93
N MET A 146 -7.25 11.59 -8.20
CA MET A 146 -5.94 12.08 -8.64
C MET A 146 -4.89 10.96 -8.56
N PRO A 147 -3.92 10.89 -9.50
CA PRO A 147 -2.77 10.00 -9.35
C PRO A 147 -2.02 10.34 -8.05
N ILE A 148 -1.82 9.34 -7.19
CA ILE A 148 -1.24 9.58 -5.86
C ILE A 148 0.06 8.82 -5.64
N GLY A 149 0.17 7.62 -6.17
CA GLY A 149 1.33 6.76 -6.01
C GLY A 149 1.54 5.85 -7.22
N GLN A 150 2.54 5.00 -7.10
CA GLN A 150 2.88 3.99 -8.09
C GLN A 150 3.30 2.70 -7.39
N LEU A 151 2.88 1.56 -7.92
CA LEU A 151 3.29 0.23 -7.46
C LEU A 151 4.47 -0.23 -8.30
N ILE A 152 5.56 -0.58 -7.63
CA ILE A 152 6.75 -1.20 -8.19
C ILE A 152 6.78 -2.64 -7.71
N TYR A 153 7.06 -3.59 -8.59
CA TYR A 153 7.08 -5.01 -8.25
C TYR A 153 8.48 -5.58 -8.36
N PHE A 154 8.90 -6.29 -7.31
CA PHE A 154 10.19 -6.96 -7.24
C PHE A 154 10.01 -8.48 -7.30
N GLU A 155 10.91 -9.15 -8.01
CA GLU A 155 11.00 -10.60 -7.95
C GLU A 155 11.50 -11.06 -6.59
N VAL A 156 11.01 -12.22 -6.15
CA VAL A 156 11.44 -12.85 -4.89
C VAL A 156 12.44 -13.96 -5.19
N SER A 157 13.59 -13.94 -4.52
CA SER A 157 14.54 -15.03 -4.60
C SER A 157 14.03 -16.25 -3.84
N GLY A 158 13.57 -17.26 -4.58
CA GLY A 158 13.07 -18.51 -4.02
C GLY A 158 11.58 -18.49 -3.67
N LYS A 159 11.11 -19.60 -3.09
CA LYS A 159 9.69 -19.80 -2.76
C LYS A 159 9.32 -19.14 -1.44
N VAL A 160 8.23 -18.36 -1.43
CA VAL A 160 7.64 -17.83 -0.20
C VAL A 160 6.84 -18.93 0.50
N ALA A 161 7.30 -19.35 1.68
CA ALA A 161 6.64 -20.41 2.45
C ALA A 161 5.35 -19.94 3.15
N HIS A 162 5.31 -18.67 3.57
CA HIS A 162 4.21 -18.08 4.34
C HIS A 162 3.75 -16.76 3.73
N PRO A 163 2.99 -16.77 2.63
CA PRO A 163 2.45 -15.56 2.03
C PRO A 163 1.44 -14.89 2.96
N TYR A 164 1.21 -13.60 2.76
CA TYR A 164 0.42 -12.74 3.67
C TYR A 164 -1.01 -13.24 3.89
N ASP A 165 -1.66 -13.69 2.84
CA ASP A 165 -3.04 -14.24 2.88
C ASP A 165 -3.18 -15.48 3.77
N ARG A 166 -2.09 -16.26 3.92
CA ARG A 166 -2.02 -17.49 4.75
C ARG A 166 -1.40 -17.27 6.13
N LYS A 167 -0.90 -16.08 6.41
CA LYS A 167 -0.22 -15.75 7.66
C LYS A 167 -1.23 -15.49 8.78
N ALA A 168 -1.25 -16.28 9.84
CA ALA A 168 -2.17 -16.12 10.98
C ALA A 168 -2.05 -14.74 11.64
N SER A 169 -0.86 -14.13 11.64
CA SER A 169 -0.57 -12.81 12.19
C SER A 169 -0.92 -11.65 11.25
N ALA A 170 -1.38 -11.91 10.02
CA ALA A 170 -1.74 -10.86 9.08
C ALA A 170 -2.96 -10.06 9.58
N LYS A 171 -2.81 -8.75 9.67
CA LYS A 171 -3.77 -7.85 10.31
C LYS A 171 -4.79 -7.25 9.36
N TYR A 172 -4.42 -7.09 8.07
CA TYR A 172 -5.19 -6.33 7.08
C TYR A 172 -5.68 -7.23 5.93
N ARG A 173 -6.27 -8.40 6.28
CA ARG A 173 -6.80 -9.36 5.29
C ARG A 173 -8.24 -9.07 4.87
N THR A 174 -8.99 -8.34 5.70
CA THR A 174 -10.35 -7.95 5.33
C THR A 174 -10.27 -6.91 4.23
N VAL A 175 -10.81 -7.23 3.07
CA VAL A 175 -10.86 -6.33 1.92
C VAL A 175 -11.74 -5.12 2.28
N SER A 176 -11.21 -3.92 2.08
CA SER A 176 -11.92 -2.68 2.39
C SER A 176 -11.51 -1.57 1.41
N PRO A 177 -12.47 -0.95 0.71
CA PRO A 177 -12.23 0.26 -0.08
C PRO A 177 -12.18 1.54 0.79
N HIS A 178 -12.11 1.38 2.11
CA HIS A 178 -12.08 2.44 3.10
C HIS A 178 -10.75 2.44 3.84
N PRO A 179 -10.26 3.60 4.30
CA PRO A 179 -9.08 3.69 5.14
C PRO A 179 -9.20 2.81 6.40
N THR A 180 -8.13 2.16 6.79
CA THR A 180 -8.12 1.27 7.96
C THR A 180 -7.18 1.82 9.02
N SER A 181 -7.65 1.91 10.28
CA SER A 181 -6.85 2.31 11.44
C SER A 181 -5.72 1.32 11.74
N SER A 182 -4.72 1.77 12.52
CA SER A 182 -3.63 0.90 12.97
C SER A 182 -4.16 -0.26 13.82
N LYS A 183 -3.77 -1.49 13.45
CA LYS A 183 -4.03 -2.70 14.23
C LYS A 183 -2.82 -3.12 15.09
N MET A 184 -1.99 -2.16 15.48
CA MET A 184 -0.80 -2.41 16.32
C MET A 184 -1.15 -3.07 17.65
N PHE A 185 -2.27 -2.70 18.27
CA PHE A 185 -2.75 -3.24 19.53
C PHE A 185 -2.87 -4.78 19.55
N LYS A 186 -3.11 -5.42 18.40
CA LYS A 186 -3.16 -6.89 18.28
C LYS A 186 -1.84 -7.57 18.62
N ASN A 187 -0.71 -6.86 18.54
CA ASN A 187 0.59 -7.40 18.94
C ASN A 187 0.72 -7.56 20.46
N PHE A 188 -0.02 -6.79 21.25
CA PHE A 188 0.03 -6.82 22.72
C PHE A 188 -0.96 -7.83 23.35
N GLY A 189 -1.98 -8.27 22.60
CA GLY A 189 -2.95 -9.28 23.07
C GLY A 189 -2.39 -10.71 23.10
N ALA A 190 -1.34 -11.01 22.34
CA ALA A 190 -0.73 -12.34 22.28
C ALA A 190 0.13 -12.69 23.52
N ALA A 191 0.55 -11.71 24.31
CA ALA A 191 1.40 -11.92 25.50
C ALA A 191 0.67 -12.55 26.70
N ARG A 192 -0.68 -12.60 26.71
CA ARG A 192 -1.48 -13.18 27.79
C ARG A 192 -1.71 -14.70 27.71
N ARG A 193 -1.21 -15.39 26.67
CA ARG A 193 -1.37 -16.85 26.49
C ARG A 193 -0.11 -17.67 26.78
N ARG A 194 0.91 -17.09 27.40
CA ARG A 194 2.07 -17.84 27.90
C ARG A 194 2.12 -17.70 29.41
N ARG A 195 1.27 -18.44 30.10
CA ARG A 195 1.45 -18.92 31.47
C ARG A 195 0.96 -20.37 31.54
#